data_915a178819971be74fd993baaafd9d9b
#
_entry.id   915a178819971be74fd993baaafd9d9b
#
_cell.length_a   1.000
_cell.length_b   1.000
_cell.length_c   1.000
_cell.angle_alpha   90.00
_cell.angle_beta   90.00
_cell.angle_gamma   90.00
#
_symmetry.space_group_name_H-M   'P 1'
#
loop_
_entity.id
_entity.type
_entity.pdbx_description
1 polymer ?
#
loop_
_entity_poly.entity_id
_entity_poly.type
_entity_poly.pdbx_seq_one_letter_code
_entity_poly.pdbx_strand_id
1 'polypeptide(L)'
;MLRVYALSKKGQLGERLFNYPVVGNSNDILPMHTTLQILSADSIWKHLGAMPSHVCDADLYYRILERDSLATQAVADYRLCGCLIDRRLDDFVRLLPQYYEVADSLPLPRHYQEALVLYRHLHTNPSVVYLHAVLDEDWKNLKQLEKQYKL
;
A
#
# COMPACT_ATOMS: atom_id res chain seq x y z
N MET A 1 -10.15 -5.39 -6.32
CA MET A 1 -9.95 -4.58 -7.54
C MET A 1 -10.82 -3.34 -7.61
N LEU A 2 -12.16 -3.40 -7.75
CA LEU A 2 -13.04 -2.21 -7.90
C LEU A 2 -12.93 -1.21 -6.74
N ARG A 3 -12.91 -1.70 -5.49
CA ARG A 3 -12.73 -0.84 -4.31
C ARG A 3 -11.38 -0.12 -4.34
N VAL A 4 -10.32 -0.80 -4.73
CA VAL A 4 -8.98 -0.21 -4.84
C VAL A 4 -8.98 0.93 -5.85
N TYR A 5 -9.53 0.69 -7.05
CA TYR A 5 -9.67 1.70 -8.09
C TYR A 5 -10.49 2.90 -7.61
N ALA A 6 -11.65 2.66 -6.99
CA ALA A 6 -12.52 3.72 -6.51
C ALA A 6 -11.86 4.58 -5.41
N LEU A 7 -11.14 3.96 -4.47
CA LEU A 7 -10.37 4.66 -3.45
C LEU A 7 -9.21 5.44 -4.04
N SER A 8 -8.50 4.87 -5.02
CA SER A 8 -7.39 5.54 -5.70
C SER A 8 -7.88 6.77 -6.47
N LYS A 9 -9.01 6.68 -7.17
CA LYS A 9 -9.63 7.83 -7.86
C LYS A 9 -10.00 8.97 -6.92
N LYS A 10 -10.24 8.67 -5.65
CA LYS A 10 -10.54 9.66 -4.60
C LYS A 10 -9.29 10.14 -3.85
N GLY A 11 -8.09 9.63 -4.18
CA GLY A 11 -6.87 9.90 -3.43
C GLY A 11 -6.90 9.37 -1.99
N GLN A 12 -7.66 8.31 -1.73
CA GLN A 12 -7.90 7.76 -0.39
C GLN A 12 -7.40 6.32 -0.22
N LEU A 13 -6.56 5.84 -1.13
CA LEU A 13 -6.15 4.44 -1.11
C LEU A 13 -5.36 4.10 0.17
N GLY A 14 -4.30 4.83 0.47
CA GLY A 14 -3.50 4.64 1.68
C GLY A 14 -4.23 4.98 2.98
N GLU A 15 -5.35 5.73 2.89
CA GLU A 15 -6.17 6.14 4.03
C GLU A 15 -7.22 5.10 4.42
N ARG A 16 -7.79 4.37 3.44
CA ARG A 16 -9.03 3.62 3.66
C ARG A 16 -9.02 2.17 3.18
N LEU A 17 -7.98 1.73 2.47
CA LEU A 17 -7.98 0.38 1.89
C LEU A 17 -8.17 -0.71 2.96
N PHE A 18 -7.46 -0.59 4.06
CA PHE A 18 -7.42 -1.60 5.12
C PHE A 18 -8.48 -1.39 6.23
N ASN A 19 -9.41 -0.42 6.06
CA ASN A 19 -10.58 -0.32 6.93
C ASN A 19 -11.47 -1.58 6.86
N TYR A 20 -11.35 -2.34 5.78
CA TYR A 20 -12.00 -3.63 5.58
C TYR A 20 -10.97 -4.66 5.13
N PRO A 21 -11.17 -5.95 5.46
CA PRO A 21 -10.28 -7.00 5.02
C PRO A 21 -10.04 -6.98 3.51
N VAL A 22 -8.78 -7.15 3.10
CA VAL A 22 -8.37 -7.32 1.72
C VAL A 22 -8.10 -8.80 1.51
N VAL A 23 -8.79 -9.39 0.54
CA VAL A 23 -8.60 -10.80 0.15
C VAL A 23 -7.72 -10.86 -1.08
N GLY A 24 -6.79 -11.81 -1.10
CA GLY A 24 -5.84 -12.00 -2.20
C GLY A 24 -4.50 -11.31 -1.96
N ASN A 25 -3.78 -11.06 -3.03
CA ASN A 25 -2.45 -10.47 -3.04
C ASN A 25 -2.38 -9.22 -3.95
N SER A 26 -1.20 -8.63 -4.10
CA SER A 26 -1.00 -7.41 -4.91
C SER A 26 -1.35 -7.58 -6.39
N ASN A 27 -1.30 -8.79 -6.95
CA ASN A 27 -1.71 -9.03 -8.33
C ASN A 27 -3.24 -8.95 -8.50
N ASP A 28 -4.00 -9.26 -7.45
CA ASP A 28 -5.47 -9.28 -7.50
C ASP A 28 -6.10 -7.88 -7.50
N ILE A 29 -5.31 -6.84 -7.28
CA ILE A 29 -5.78 -5.46 -7.39
C ILE A 29 -5.69 -4.90 -8.82
N LEU A 30 -5.06 -5.64 -9.73
CA LEU A 30 -4.94 -5.32 -11.15
C LEU A 30 -5.75 -6.29 -12.03
N PRO A 31 -6.30 -5.84 -13.16
CA PRO A 31 -7.07 -6.70 -14.08
C PRO A 31 -6.17 -7.49 -15.03
N MET A 32 -5.11 -8.14 -14.52
CA MET A 32 -4.18 -8.94 -15.32
C MET A 32 -4.79 -10.25 -15.80
N HIS A 33 -5.59 -10.89 -14.94
CA HIS A 33 -6.16 -12.23 -15.17
C HIS A 33 -7.67 -12.27 -15.03
N THR A 34 -8.31 -11.12 -14.78
CA THR A 34 -9.74 -11.08 -14.43
C THR A 34 -10.50 -10.19 -15.40
N THR A 35 -11.58 -10.71 -15.97
CA THR A 35 -12.53 -9.91 -16.73
C THR A 35 -13.46 -9.19 -15.77
N LEU A 36 -13.51 -7.87 -15.85
CA LEU A 36 -14.45 -7.05 -15.09
C LEU A 36 -15.72 -6.86 -15.90
N GLN A 37 -16.88 -7.14 -15.29
CA GLN A 37 -18.18 -6.95 -15.93
C GLN A 37 -18.73 -5.53 -15.78
N ILE A 38 -18.40 -4.84 -14.69
CA ILE A 38 -18.97 -3.54 -14.32
C ILE A 38 -18.09 -2.38 -14.79
N LEU A 39 -16.78 -2.59 -14.87
CA LEU A 39 -15.81 -1.57 -15.24
C LEU A 39 -14.88 -2.13 -16.31
N SER A 40 -14.63 -1.37 -17.38
CA SER A 40 -13.61 -1.75 -18.35
C SER A 40 -12.21 -1.78 -17.72
N ALA A 41 -11.45 -2.83 -18.00
CA ALA A 41 -10.06 -2.93 -17.58
C ALA A 41 -9.22 -1.72 -18.06
N ASP A 42 -9.53 -1.17 -19.22
CA ASP A 42 -8.90 0.05 -19.76
C ASP A 42 -9.01 1.25 -18.82
N SER A 43 -10.06 1.35 -18.02
CA SER A 43 -10.22 2.43 -17.05
C SER A 43 -9.16 2.39 -15.98
N ILE A 44 -8.78 1.18 -15.53
CA ILE A 44 -7.71 0.99 -14.55
C ILE A 44 -6.35 1.25 -15.18
N TRP A 45 -6.11 0.72 -16.39
CA TRP A 45 -4.84 0.93 -17.09
C TRP A 45 -4.58 2.41 -17.40
N LYS A 46 -5.59 3.13 -17.89
CA LYS A 46 -5.50 4.59 -18.12
C LYS A 46 -5.28 5.37 -16.82
N HIS A 47 -5.87 4.91 -15.71
CA HIS A 47 -5.67 5.54 -14.41
C HIS A 47 -4.23 5.38 -13.91
N LEU A 48 -3.59 4.25 -14.19
CA LEU A 48 -2.21 3.96 -13.79
C LEU A 48 -1.16 4.47 -14.78
N GLY A 49 -1.52 4.63 -16.06
CA GLY A 49 -0.64 5.18 -17.09
C GLY A 49 -0.79 4.49 -18.44
N ALA A 50 -0.57 3.19 -18.51
CA ALA A 50 -0.65 2.43 -19.74
C ALA A 50 -1.05 0.97 -19.48
N MET A 51 -1.67 0.35 -20.48
CA MET A 51 -1.92 -1.09 -20.49
C MET A 51 -0.58 -1.86 -20.57
N PRO A 52 -0.40 -2.95 -19.80
CA PRO A 52 0.79 -3.78 -19.92
C PRO A 52 0.85 -4.46 -21.30
N SER A 53 2.06 -4.54 -21.88
CA SER A 53 2.29 -5.21 -23.17
C SER A 53 2.16 -6.73 -23.09
N HIS A 54 2.33 -7.29 -21.91
CA HIS A 54 2.20 -8.71 -21.60
C HIS A 54 1.78 -8.90 -20.15
N VAL A 55 1.26 -10.08 -19.85
CA VAL A 55 0.89 -10.43 -18.47
C VAL A 55 2.16 -10.55 -17.62
N CYS A 56 2.19 -9.85 -16.50
CA CYS A 56 3.29 -9.87 -15.54
C CYS A 56 2.75 -9.65 -14.11
N ASP A 57 3.61 -9.80 -13.11
CA ASP A 57 3.24 -9.46 -11.74
C ASP A 57 3.12 -7.93 -11.54
N ALA A 58 2.39 -7.54 -10.49
CA ALA A 58 2.07 -6.15 -10.21
C ALA A 58 3.33 -5.29 -10.00
N ASP A 59 4.33 -5.79 -9.27
CA ASP A 59 5.53 -5.01 -8.98
C ASP A 59 6.36 -4.77 -10.26
N LEU A 60 6.47 -5.77 -11.12
CA LEU A 60 7.13 -5.61 -12.42
C LEU A 60 6.39 -4.61 -13.30
N TYR A 61 5.06 -4.66 -13.33
CA TYR A 61 4.24 -3.70 -14.07
C TYR A 61 4.49 -2.26 -13.62
N TYR A 62 4.48 -1.99 -12.33
CA TYR A 62 4.73 -0.63 -11.82
C TYR A 62 6.14 -0.16 -12.15
N ARG A 63 7.15 -1.02 -12.03
CA ARG A 63 8.54 -0.69 -12.40
C ARG A 63 8.69 -0.36 -13.90
N ILE A 64 7.97 -1.07 -14.76
CA ILE A 64 7.96 -0.77 -16.21
C ILE A 64 7.35 0.60 -16.45
N LEU A 65 6.19 0.91 -15.85
CA LEU A 65 5.56 2.23 -15.98
C LEU A 65 6.48 3.37 -15.53
N GLU A 66 7.15 3.20 -14.41
CA GLU A 66 8.07 4.21 -13.87
C GLU A 66 9.32 4.37 -14.75
N ARG A 67 9.93 3.26 -15.18
CA ARG A 67 11.09 3.29 -16.07
C ARG A 67 10.77 4.00 -17.40
N ASP A 68 9.61 3.74 -17.96
CA ASP A 68 9.20 4.27 -19.25
C ASP A 68 8.53 5.66 -19.12
N SER A 69 8.51 6.24 -17.91
CA SER A 69 7.90 7.54 -17.60
C SER A 69 6.41 7.63 -17.95
N LEU A 70 5.70 6.50 -17.87
CA LEU A 70 4.27 6.40 -18.14
C LEU A 70 3.44 6.37 -16.87
N ALA A 71 4.06 6.17 -15.70
CA ALA A 71 3.39 6.09 -14.42
C ALA A 71 2.64 7.39 -14.09
N THR A 72 1.38 7.27 -13.71
CA THR A 72 0.63 8.36 -13.10
C THR A 72 0.93 8.42 -11.60
N GLN A 73 0.48 9.49 -10.94
CA GLN A 73 0.59 9.63 -9.49
C GLN A 73 -0.12 8.49 -8.72
N ALA A 74 -1.12 7.85 -9.31
CA ALA A 74 -1.84 6.73 -8.71
C ALA A 74 -0.96 5.48 -8.50
N VAL A 75 0.09 5.30 -9.29
CA VAL A 75 1.00 4.15 -9.19
C VAL A 75 1.67 4.08 -7.83
N ALA A 76 2.02 5.21 -7.23
CA ALA A 76 2.64 5.28 -5.92
C ALA A 76 1.82 4.53 -4.86
N ASP A 77 0.55 4.87 -4.72
CA ASP A 77 -0.34 4.25 -3.73
C ASP A 77 -0.67 2.79 -4.07
N TYR A 78 -0.85 2.46 -5.34
CA TYR A 78 -1.05 1.07 -5.76
C TYR A 78 0.15 0.20 -5.38
N ARG A 79 1.36 0.68 -5.61
CA ARG A 79 2.59 -0.03 -5.31
C ARG A 79 2.82 -0.18 -3.82
N LEU A 80 2.66 0.90 -3.05
CA LEU A 80 2.81 0.90 -1.59
C LEU A 80 1.76 0.01 -0.92
N CYS A 81 0.49 0.14 -1.30
CA CYS A 81 -0.57 -0.73 -0.79
C CYS A 81 -0.37 -2.19 -1.21
N GLY A 82 0.16 -2.45 -2.40
CA GLY A 82 0.54 -3.79 -2.84
C GLY A 82 1.56 -4.45 -1.90
N CYS A 83 2.59 -3.70 -1.48
CA CYS A 83 3.55 -4.19 -0.49
C CYS A 83 2.87 -4.55 0.84
N LEU A 84 1.93 -3.73 1.31
CA LEU A 84 1.22 -3.98 2.56
C LEU A 84 0.25 -5.17 2.45
N ILE A 85 -0.44 -5.34 1.33
CA ILE A 85 -1.29 -6.51 1.05
C ILE A 85 -0.46 -7.80 1.12
N ASP A 86 0.72 -7.80 0.52
CA ASP A 86 1.63 -8.95 0.48
C ASP A 86 2.46 -9.10 1.77
N ARG A 87 2.23 -8.24 2.77
CA ARG A 87 2.99 -8.21 4.04
C ARG A 87 4.50 -7.99 3.86
N ARG A 88 4.91 -7.33 2.78
CA ARG A 88 6.30 -6.98 2.47
C ARG A 88 6.64 -5.61 3.07
N LEU A 89 6.73 -5.58 4.41
CA LEU A 89 6.87 -4.34 5.17
C LEU A 89 8.23 -3.65 4.90
N ASP A 90 9.30 -4.43 4.75
CA ASP A 90 10.64 -3.90 4.42
C ASP A 90 10.66 -3.22 3.04
N ASP A 91 9.98 -3.83 2.04
CA ASP A 91 9.85 -3.23 0.72
C ASP A 91 9.02 -1.94 0.77
N PHE A 92 7.94 -1.94 1.54
CA PHE A 92 7.12 -0.75 1.76
C PHE A 92 7.97 0.40 2.33
N VAL A 93 8.73 0.15 3.41
CA VAL A 93 9.56 1.18 4.06
C VAL A 93 10.67 1.69 3.14
N ARG A 94 11.23 0.83 2.30
CA ARG A 94 12.26 1.21 1.31
C ARG A 94 11.67 2.07 0.17
N LEU A 95 10.44 1.78 -0.26
CA LEU A 95 9.78 2.47 -1.37
C LEU A 95 9.12 3.80 -0.95
N LEU A 96 8.59 3.87 0.27
CA LEU A 96 7.83 5.02 0.74
C LEU A 96 8.53 6.37 0.52
N PRO A 97 9.84 6.54 0.83
CA PRO A 97 10.53 7.82 0.63
C PRO A 97 10.68 8.26 -0.83
N GLN A 98 10.42 7.36 -1.80
CA GLN A 98 10.43 7.71 -3.22
C GLN A 98 9.18 8.51 -3.64
N TYR A 99 8.10 8.39 -2.87
CA TYR A 99 6.79 8.96 -3.18
C TYR A 99 6.31 9.98 -2.15
N TYR A 100 6.71 9.83 -0.89
CA TYR A 100 6.28 10.64 0.23
C TYR A 100 7.48 11.11 1.05
N GLU A 101 7.42 12.36 1.49
CA GLU A 101 8.35 12.84 2.50
C GLU A 101 7.97 12.24 3.86
N VAL A 102 8.91 11.52 4.47
CA VAL A 102 8.69 10.84 5.75
C VAL A 102 9.23 11.71 6.87
N ALA A 103 8.34 12.44 7.52
CA ALA A 103 8.65 13.24 8.71
C ALA A 103 7.48 13.17 9.70
N ASP A 104 7.79 13.17 10.99
CA ASP A 104 6.77 13.07 12.05
C ASP A 104 5.73 14.21 12.02
N SER A 105 6.10 15.34 11.41
CA SER A 105 5.25 16.52 11.29
C SER A 105 4.42 16.58 10.01
N LEU A 106 4.66 15.70 9.05
CA LEU A 106 3.97 15.72 7.76
C LEU A 106 2.83 14.69 7.71
N PRO A 107 1.68 15.05 7.13
CA PRO A 107 0.55 14.13 7.04
C PRO A 107 0.82 13.03 6.02
N LEU A 108 1.06 11.82 6.51
CA LEU A 108 1.05 10.60 5.71
C LEU A 108 -0.35 9.96 5.75
N PRO A 109 -0.76 9.21 4.73
CA PRO A 109 -1.95 8.37 4.81
C PRO A 109 -1.92 7.46 6.05
N ARG A 110 -3.07 7.30 6.69
CA ARG A 110 -3.21 6.60 7.97
C ARG A 110 -2.53 5.22 7.99
N HIS A 111 -2.79 4.39 6.99
CA HIS A 111 -2.23 3.04 6.96
C HIS A 111 -0.72 3.03 6.73
N TYR A 112 -0.16 4.09 6.14
CA TYR A 112 1.30 4.22 6.01
C TYR A 112 1.95 4.59 7.35
N GLN A 113 1.30 5.45 8.14
CA GLN A 113 1.73 5.74 9.51
C GLN A 113 1.69 4.47 10.37
N GLU A 114 0.58 3.72 10.32
CA GLU A 114 0.41 2.44 11.03
C GLU A 114 1.52 1.43 10.63
N ALA A 115 1.82 1.32 9.34
CA ALA A 115 2.87 0.44 8.84
C ALA A 115 4.28 0.86 9.32
N LEU A 116 4.59 2.15 9.37
CA LEU A 116 5.87 2.66 9.88
C LEU A 116 6.04 2.38 11.38
N VAL A 117 4.99 2.59 12.16
CA VAL A 117 5.01 2.27 13.60
C VAL A 117 5.19 0.76 13.80
N LEU A 118 4.44 -0.06 13.04
CA LEU A 118 4.60 -1.51 13.08
C LEU A 118 6.04 -1.94 12.73
N TYR A 119 6.60 -1.39 11.65
CA TYR A 119 7.98 -1.66 11.21
C TYR A 119 8.98 -1.38 12.33
N ARG A 120 8.88 -0.23 12.98
CA ARG A 120 9.76 0.15 14.10
C ARG A 120 9.67 -0.83 15.27
N HIS A 121 8.48 -1.30 15.60
CA HIS A 121 8.28 -2.24 16.70
C HIS A 121 8.71 -3.67 16.40
N LEU A 122 8.75 -4.06 15.12
CA LEU A 122 9.18 -5.39 14.71
C LEU A 122 10.69 -5.51 14.51
N HIS A 123 11.41 -4.39 14.35
CA HIS A 123 12.85 -4.38 14.10
C HIS A 123 13.64 -3.87 15.29
N THR A 124 14.72 -4.56 15.64
CA THR A 124 15.63 -4.14 16.72
C THR A 124 16.43 -2.88 16.31
N ASN A 125 16.75 -2.77 15.03
CA ASN A 125 17.47 -1.62 14.46
C ASN A 125 16.78 -1.16 13.17
N PRO A 126 15.65 -0.43 13.28
CA PRO A 126 14.88 0.00 12.13
C PRO A 126 15.65 1.05 11.30
N SER A 127 15.63 0.91 9.98
CA SER A 127 16.23 1.87 9.04
C SER A 127 15.47 3.21 8.99
N VAL A 128 14.20 3.20 9.35
CA VAL A 128 13.33 4.37 9.48
C VAL A 128 12.70 4.36 10.87
N VAL A 129 12.84 5.47 11.59
CA VAL A 129 12.19 5.68 12.89
C VAL A 129 11.09 6.72 12.70
N TYR A 130 9.85 6.29 12.82
CA TYR A 130 8.67 7.14 12.77
C TYR A 130 7.98 7.11 14.14
N LEU A 131 7.75 8.28 14.73
CA LEU A 131 7.17 8.43 16.05
C LEU A 131 5.74 8.96 15.94
N HIS A 132 4.80 8.24 16.54
CA HIS A 132 3.39 8.66 16.58
C HIS A 132 2.75 8.22 17.89
N ALA A 133 2.56 9.16 18.82
CA ALA A 133 2.16 8.88 20.21
C ALA A 133 0.90 8.01 20.32
N VAL A 134 -0.14 8.31 19.54
CA VAL A 134 -1.41 7.55 19.59
C VAL A 134 -1.22 6.13 19.06
N LEU A 135 -0.56 5.96 17.92
CA LEU A 135 -0.34 4.64 17.34
C LEU A 135 0.61 3.78 18.18
N ASP A 136 1.57 4.41 18.87
CA ASP A 136 2.44 3.72 19.83
C ASP A 136 1.67 3.23 21.05
N GLU A 137 0.68 3.99 21.51
CA GLU A 137 -0.21 3.58 22.59
C GLU A 137 -1.14 2.44 22.13
N ASP A 138 -1.71 2.55 20.93
CA ASP A 138 -2.52 1.49 20.33
C ASP A 138 -1.73 0.18 20.20
N TRP A 139 -0.47 0.24 19.79
CA TRP A 139 0.41 -0.92 19.75
C TRP A 139 0.61 -1.56 21.15
N LYS A 140 0.86 -0.76 22.18
CA LYS A 140 1.00 -1.25 23.55
C LYS A 140 -0.29 -1.93 24.03
N ASN A 141 -1.44 -1.33 23.74
CA ASN A 141 -2.75 -1.88 24.10
C ASN A 141 -2.99 -3.22 23.39
N LEU A 142 -2.67 -3.31 22.10
CA LEU A 142 -2.75 -4.57 21.35
C LEU A 142 -1.88 -5.66 21.98
N LYS A 143 -0.64 -5.36 22.35
CA LYS A 143 0.26 -6.31 23.00
C LYS A 143 -0.22 -6.75 24.39
N GLN A 144 -0.89 -5.88 25.13
CA GLN A 144 -1.53 -6.26 26.40
C GLN A 144 -2.71 -7.20 26.17
N LEU A 145 -3.56 -6.93 25.16
CA LEU A 145 -4.67 -7.80 24.80
C LEU A 145 -4.19 -9.17 24.33
N GLU A 146 -3.16 -9.24 23.48
CA GLU A 146 -2.55 -10.51 23.05
C GLU A 146 -2.09 -11.35 24.25
N LYS A 147 -1.44 -10.73 25.26
CA LYS A 147 -1.01 -11.42 26.48
C LYS A 147 -2.19 -11.90 27.33
N GLN A 148 -3.23 -11.06 27.47
CA GLN A 148 -4.40 -11.36 28.28
C GLN A 148 -5.20 -12.53 27.70
N TYR A 149 -5.36 -12.60 26.39
CA TYR A 149 -6.16 -13.61 25.69
C TYR A 149 -5.33 -14.76 25.12
N LYS A 150 -4.02 -14.79 25.36
CA LYS A 150 -3.09 -15.82 24.83
C LYS A 150 -3.20 -16.02 23.31
N LEU A 151 -3.39 -14.92 22.61
CA LEU A 151 -3.44 -14.89 21.14
C LEU A 151 -2.05 -14.99 20.53
#